data_ea01392564559657e0a43a18309fe913
#
_entry.id   ea01392564559657e0a43a18309fe913
#
_cell.length_a   1.000
_cell.length_b   1.000
_cell.length_c   1.000
_cell.angle_alpha   90.00
_cell.angle_beta   90.00
_cell.angle_gamma   90.00
#
_symmetry.space_group_name_H-M   'P 1'
#
loop_
_entity.id
_entity.type
_entity.pdbx_description
1 polymer ?
#
loop_
_entity_poly.entity_id
_entity_poly.type
_entity_poly.pdbx_seq_one_letter_code
_entity_poly.pdbx_strand_id
1 'polypeptide(L)'
;MALLEAFQRYVAENDLATHDDRILLTVSGGVDSMVMLSLFTRSGYSVGVAHCNFQLRGAESEEDEVLVEEEAKKYGVEFYNKRFETTAEMERTGESMEMAARRLRYAWFDTLSRGQGYTAVAIAHHADDSIETFFINLLRGTGLRGLTGISTQVGRIIRPLMFASRKEILEYAVANRIPFREDSSNRSTKYLRNKSRLGLIPRIREINPKFTSLMSRNLARLTDAQLFINHGIERIRGEAVTSADGFDTIHLDRIDPAFPQEFVIYELLSSAYGFKGDVVDSLCHSLRHDMTGRRFYSRERVAYVDRGKIVVAPITPDDACMTQVERGAQRSYCGNSVLYFEYTDIDTIKNFGVPEHIAQVDADRLQFPLTLRRWREGDSFVPFGMTGRKKVSDFLIDAKVSMAEKQRQFVLLSGGEIVWLVGRRIDDRYRLTPDTENVLRITKEIV
;
A
#
# COMPACT_ATOMS: atom_id res chain seq x y z
N MET A 1 10.44 -20.45 36.28
CA MET A 1 9.22 -19.75 36.77
C MET A 1 9.19 -18.31 36.31
N ALA A 2 10.23 -17.51 36.47
CA ALA A 2 10.20 -16.08 36.14
C ALA A 2 9.82 -15.76 34.65
N LEU A 3 10.28 -16.50 33.65
CA LEU A 3 9.93 -16.22 32.26
C LEU A 3 8.49 -16.55 31.93
N LEU A 4 7.91 -17.62 32.54
CA LEU A 4 6.51 -17.98 32.30
C LEU A 4 5.56 -16.91 32.89
N GLU A 5 5.84 -16.45 34.11
CA GLU A 5 5.06 -15.38 34.73
C GLU A 5 5.16 -14.05 33.97
N ALA A 6 6.37 -13.72 33.48
CA ALA A 6 6.58 -12.54 32.66
C ALA A 6 5.84 -12.65 31.31
N PHE A 7 5.81 -13.85 30.70
CA PHE A 7 5.06 -14.13 29.49
C PHE A 7 3.54 -13.91 29.70
N GLN A 8 2.98 -14.52 30.76
CA GLN A 8 1.55 -14.39 31.05
C GLN A 8 1.15 -12.93 31.27
N ARG A 9 1.96 -12.20 32.05
CA ARG A 9 1.76 -10.77 32.26
C ARG A 9 1.82 -9.97 30.97
N TYR A 10 2.84 -10.22 30.14
CA TYR A 10 3.05 -9.50 28.89
C TYR A 10 1.91 -9.73 27.89
N VAL A 11 1.43 -10.97 27.76
CA VAL A 11 0.28 -11.29 26.90
C VAL A 11 -0.97 -10.56 27.36
N ALA A 12 -1.23 -10.51 28.67
CA ALA A 12 -2.38 -9.83 29.25
C ALA A 12 -2.28 -8.30 29.16
N GLU A 13 -1.13 -7.70 29.51
CA GLU A 13 -0.93 -6.23 29.48
C GLU A 13 -0.98 -5.63 28.06
N ASN A 14 -0.70 -6.44 27.02
CA ASN A 14 -0.74 -6.01 25.64
C ASN A 14 -1.96 -6.53 24.86
N ASP A 15 -2.94 -7.11 25.53
CA ASP A 15 -4.18 -7.67 24.95
C ASP A 15 -3.91 -8.60 23.75
N LEU A 16 -2.82 -9.41 23.81
CA LEU A 16 -2.40 -10.22 22.66
C LEU A 16 -3.28 -11.46 22.48
N ALA A 17 -3.77 -12.05 23.56
CA ALA A 17 -4.65 -13.21 23.56
C ALA A 17 -5.35 -13.40 24.90
N THR A 18 -6.52 -13.99 24.87
CA THR A 18 -7.30 -14.47 26.01
C THR A 18 -7.36 -16.00 26.03
N HIS A 19 -7.85 -16.61 27.11
CA HIS A 19 -8.04 -18.06 27.16
C HIS A 19 -9.17 -18.58 26.25
N ASP A 20 -10.05 -17.68 25.78
CA ASP A 20 -11.10 -18.01 24.81
C ASP A 20 -10.57 -18.04 23.38
N ASP A 21 -9.37 -17.52 23.16
CA ASP A 21 -8.75 -17.49 21.85
C ASP A 21 -8.13 -18.84 21.46
N ARG A 22 -8.20 -19.15 20.18
CA ARG A 22 -7.50 -20.25 19.56
C ARG A 22 -6.31 -19.72 18.78
N ILE A 23 -5.08 -20.06 19.18
CA ILE A 23 -3.86 -19.42 18.69
C ILE A 23 -3.04 -20.40 17.84
N LEU A 24 -2.70 -20.01 16.62
CA LEU A 24 -1.79 -20.77 15.76
C LEU A 24 -0.35 -20.37 16.04
N LEU A 25 0.45 -21.28 16.61
CA LEU A 25 1.86 -21.05 16.89
C LEU A 25 2.71 -21.41 15.68
N THR A 26 3.54 -20.50 15.22
CA THR A 26 4.48 -20.78 14.13
C THR A 26 5.79 -21.31 14.72
N VAL A 27 6.05 -22.62 14.53
CA VAL A 27 7.17 -23.31 15.18
C VAL A 27 8.15 -23.81 14.12
N SER A 28 9.38 -23.30 14.17
CA SER A 28 10.44 -23.65 13.21
C SER A 28 11.41 -24.76 13.69
N GLY A 29 11.31 -25.20 14.95
CA GLY A 29 12.29 -26.08 15.59
C GLY A 29 13.41 -25.34 16.32
N GLY A 30 13.60 -24.03 16.05
CA GLY A 30 14.57 -23.19 16.75
C GLY A 30 14.14 -22.83 18.19
N VAL A 31 15.13 -22.49 19.03
CA VAL A 31 14.91 -22.26 20.48
C VAL A 31 13.78 -21.31 20.80
N ASP A 32 13.67 -20.19 20.09
CA ASP A 32 12.66 -19.15 20.34
C ASP A 32 11.24 -19.69 20.12
N SER A 33 11.04 -20.43 19.03
CA SER A 33 9.73 -21.01 18.69
C SER A 33 9.35 -22.20 19.57
N MET A 34 10.33 -23.02 19.99
CA MET A 34 10.10 -24.14 20.90
C MET A 34 9.76 -23.65 22.32
N VAL A 35 10.42 -22.57 22.77
CA VAL A 35 10.08 -21.92 24.06
C VAL A 35 8.70 -21.28 23.98
N MET A 36 8.34 -20.64 22.88
CA MET A 36 6.99 -20.09 22.68
C MET A 36 5.92 -21.19 22.80
N LEU A 37 6.11 -22.35 22.17
CA LEU A 37 5.22 -23.50 22.29
C LEU A 37 5.05 -23.94 23.76
N SER A 38 6.16 -24.10 24.47
CA SER A 38 6.16 -24.48 25.89
C SER A 38 5.46 -23.45 26.78
N LEU A 39 5.66 -22.15 26.53
CA LEU A 39 5.05 -21.09 27.34
C LEU A 39 3.53 -21.04 27.17
N PHE A 40 3.03 -21.12 25.92
CA PHE A 40 1.60 -21.12 25.65
C PHE A 40 0.89 -22.35 26.23
N THR A 41 1.44 -23.54 26.01
CA THR A 41 0.86 -24.79 26.51
C THR A 41 0.85 -24.84 28.04
N ARG A 42 1.93 -24.42 28.68
CA ARG A 42 2.01 -24.34 30.16
C ARG A 42 1.14 -23.25 30.77
N SER A 43 0.79 -22.24 29.99
CA SER A 43 -0.15 -21.19 30.41
C SER A 43 -1.62 -21.56 30.16
N GLY A 44 -1.92 -22.75 29.59
CA GLY A 44 -3.27 -23.25 29.40
C GLY A 44 -4.05 -22.61 28.24
N TYR A 45 -3.36 -22.00 27.27
CA TYR A 45 -4.00 -21.48 26.06
C TYR A 45 -4.38 -22.60 25.10
N SER A 46 -5.46 -22.41 24.35
CA SER A 46 -5.83 -23.30 23.24
C SER A 46 -4.95 -23.00 22.01
N VAL A 47 -4.08 -23.95 21.63
CA VAL A 47 -3.10 -23.72 20.58
C VAL A 47 -3.06 -24.85 19.55
N GLY A 48 -2.65 -24.49 18.32
CA GLY A 48 -2.19 -25.43 17.28
C GLY A 48 -0.82 -25.01 16.78
N VAL A 49 -0.06 -25.92 16.22
CA VAL A 49 1.30 -25.72 15.72
C VAL A 49 1.33 -25.74 14.20
N ALA A 50 1.91 -24.73 13.59
CA ALA A 50 2.18 -24.67 12.14
C ALA A 50 3.70 -24.68 11.89
N HIS A 51 4.17 -25.68 11.13
CA HIS A 51 5.56 -25.82 10.70
C HIS A 51 5.70 -25.62 9.19
N CYS A 52 6.67 -24.80 8.75
CA CYS A 52 6.99 -24.59 7.34
C CYS A 52 8.31 -25.27 7.00
N ASN A 53 8.28 -26.29 6.17
CA ASN A 53 9.47 -26.90 5.59
C ASN A 53 9.72 -26.33 4.18
N PHE A 54 10.75 -25.48 4.05
CA PHE A 54 11.11 -24.84 2.77
C PHE A 54 12.04 -25.69 1.90
N GLN A 55 12.42 -26.87 2.34
CA GLN A 55 13.30 -27.83 1.65
C GLN A 55 14.65 -27.25 1.22
N LEU A 56 15.16 -26.25 1.97
CA LEU A 56 16.37 -25.51 1.61
C LEU A 56 17.66 -26.11 2.23
N ARG A 57 17.53 -27.03 3.21
CA ARG A 57 18.65 -27.58 3.98
C ARG A 57 18.68 -29.11 3.97
N GLY A 58 17.96 -29.75 3.03
CA GLY A 58 17.90 -31.22 2.94
C GLY A 58 17.49 -31.88 4.26
N ALA A 59 18.30 -32.82 4.76
CA ALA A 59 18.03 -33.60 5.97
C ALA A 59 17.79 -32.71 7.23
N GLU A 60 18.48 -31.59 7.38
CA GLU A 60 18.25 -30.69 8.53
C GLU A 60 16.81 -30.17 8.58
N SER A 61 16.20 -29.88 7.41
CA SER A 61 14.82 -29.42 7.35
C SER A 61 13.82 -30.52 7.72
N GLU A 62 14.11 -31.78 7.44
CA GLU A 62 13.30 -32.91 7.82
C GLU A 62 13.42 -33.22 9.32
N GLU A 63 14.63 -33.12 9.87
CA GLU A 63 14.86 -33.28 11.31
C GLU A 63 14.19 -32.19 12.15
N ASP A 64 14.12 -30.94 11.65
CA ASP A 64 13.36 -29.86 12.30
C ASP A 64 11.85 -30.17 12.30
N GLU A 65 11.30 -30.66 11.18
CA GLU A 65 9.91 -31.07 11.04
C GLU A 65 9.54 -32.19 12.04
N VAL A 66 10.35 -33.24 12.12
CA VAL A 66 10.17 -34.36 13.06
C VAL A 66 10.20 -33.86 14.51
N LEU A 67 11.17 -33.02 14.87
CA LEU A 67 11.28 -32.47 16.22
C LEU A 67 10.00 -31.71 16.62
N VAL A 68 9.49 -30.85 15.72
CA VAL A 68 8.30 -30.04 16.01
C VAL A 68 7.05 -30.92 16.11
N GLU A 69 6.92 -31.95 15.28
CA GLU A 69 5.83 -32.91 15.33
C GLU A 69 5.81 -33.71 16.64
N GLU A 70 6.98 -34.21 17.07
CA GLU A 70 7.11 -34.95 18.34
C GLU A 70 6.73 -34.09 19.54
N GLU A 71 7.19 -32.84 19.61
CA GLU A 71 6.85 -31.95 20.71
C GLU A 71 5.37 -31.51 20.66
N ALA A 72 4.80 -31.26 19.49
CA ALA A 72 3.35 -31.00 19.36
C ALA A 72 2.52 -32.18 19.87
N LYS A 73 2.90 -33.41 19.52
CA LYS A 73 2.26 -34.64 20.00
C LYS A 73 2.41 -34.80 21.53
N LYS A 74 3.56 -34.50 22.08
CA LYS A 74 3.84 -34.56 23.53
C LYS A 74 2.98 -33.58 24.32
N TYR A 75 2.72 -32.38 23.76
CA TYR A 75 1.81 -31.38 24.37
C TYR A 75 0.33 -31.64 24.04
N GLY A 76 0.01 -32.62 23.18
CA GLY A 76 -1.37 -32.96 22.79
C GLY A 76 -2.05 -31.86 21.94
N VAL A 77 -1.26 -31.12 21.14
CA VAL A 77 -1.75 -30.02 20.31
C VAL A 77 -1.78 -30.40 18.84
N GLU A 78 -2.69 -29.80 18.06
CA GLU A 78 -2.80 -30.04 16.63
C GLU A 78 -1.52 -29.60 15.89
N PHE A 79 -1.05 -30.42 14.97
CA PHE A 79 0.12 -30.18 14.17
C PHE A 79 -0.22 -30.05 12.70
N TYR A 80 0.19 -28.96 12.07
CA TYR A 80 0.05 -28.69 10.65
C TYR A 80 1.43 -28.49 10.04
N ASN A 81 1.72 -29.21 8.99
CA ASN A 81 2.97 -29.11 8.25
C ASN A 81 2.70 -28.72 6.79
N LYS A 82 3.56 -27.89 6.22
CA LYS A 82 3.57 -27.60 4.78
C LYS A 82 4.98 -27.54 4.24
N ARG A 83 5.23 -28.40 3.24
CA ARG A 83 6.45 -28.37 2.43
C ARG A 83 6.26 -27.45 1.24
N PHE A 84 7.25 -26.58 0.95
CA PHE A 84 7.21 -25.59 -0.10
C PHE A 84 8.29 -25.87 -1.15
N GLU A 85 7.92 -25.80 -2.43
CA GLU A 85 8.84 -25.80 -3.56
C GLU A 85 9.44 -24.41 -3.75
N THR A 86 10.26 -23.96 -2.78
CA THR A 86 10.73 -22.58 -2.69
C THR A 86 11.57 -22.15 -3.90
N THR A 87 12.40 -23.06 -4.43
CA THR A 87 13.25 -22.80 -5.60
C THR A 87 12.43 -22.54 -6.85
N ALA A 88 11.41 -23.39 -7.12
CA ALA A 88 10.51 -23.21 -8.26
C ALA A 88 9.72 -21.90 -8.18
N GLU A 89 9.34 -21.51 -6.97
CA GLU A 89 8.62 -20.27 -6.75
C GLU A 89 9.51 -19.02 -6.95
N MET A 90 10.78 -19.08 -6.57
CA MET A 90 11.78 -18.04 -6.87
C MET A 90 11.98 -17.85 -8.37
N GLU A 91 12.10 -18.95 -9.12
CA GLU A 91 12.26 -18.92 -10.58
C GLU A 91 11.02 -18.29 -11.26
N ARG A 92 9.83 -18.61 -10.76
CA ARG A 92 8.57 -18.09 -11.30
C ARG A 92 8.37 -16.59 -11.04
N THR A 93 8.79 -16.08 -9.86
CA THR A 93 8.50 -14.71 -9.43
C THR A 93 9.68 -13.75 -9.58
N GLY A 94 10.91 -14.24 -9.70
CA GLY A 94 12.13 -13.44 -9.66
C GLY A 94 12.46 -12.89 -8.26
N GLU A 95 11.77 -13.34 -7.21
CA GLU A 95 12.00 -12.92 -5.83
C GLU A 95 13.30 -13.55 -5.26
N SER A 96 13.90 -12.87 -4.29
CA SER A 96 14.94 -13.51 -3.49
C SER A 96 14.36 -14.65 -2.63
N MET A 97 15.21 -15.61 -2.24
CA MET A 97 14.84 -16.74 -1.37
C MET A 97 14.11 -16.28 -0.10
N GLU A 98 14.61 -15.24 0.56
CA GLU A 98 14.02 -14.71 1.79
C GLU A 98 12.63 -14.12 1.54
N MET A 99 12.45 -13.39 0.43
CA MET A 99 11.16 -12.80 0.05
C MET A 99 10.14 -13.87 -0.31
N ALA A 100 10.52 -14.84 -1.13
CA ALA A 100 9.65 -15.94 -1.52
C ALA A 100 9.23 -16.78 -0.31
N ALA A 101 10.17 -17.21 0.53
CA ALA A 101 9.89 -17.97 1.76
C ALA A 101 8.98 -17.18 2.72
N ARG A 102 9.22 -15.87 2.86
CA ARG A 102 8.37 -15.00 3.69
C ARG A 102 6.95 -14.91 3.14
N ARG A 103 6.77 -14.65 1.86
CA ARG A 103 5.45 -14.54 1.21
C ARG A 103 4.67 -15.86 1.32
N LEU A 104 5.30 -16.98 1.00
CA LEU A 104 4.69 -18.31 1.09
C LEU A 104 4.24 -18.64 2.51
N ARG A 105 5.09 -18.36 3.49
CA ARG A 105 4.82 -18.55 4.92
C ARG A 105 3.56 -17.80 5.36
N TYR A 106 3.52 -16.48 5.13
CA TYR A 106 2.40 -15.66 5.60
C TYR A 106 1.09 -15.97 4.88
N ALA A 107 1.14 -16.27 3.57
CA ALA A 107 -0.04 -16.69 2.81
C ALA A 107 -0.63 -18.00 3.35
N TRP A 108 0.23 -18.96 3.71
CA TRP A 108 -0.23 -20.22 4.27
C TRP A 108 -0.78 -20.04 5.69
N PHE A 109 -0.14 -19.25 6.54
CA PHE A 109 -0.64 -18.98 7.89
C PHE A 109 -2.00 -18.29 7.87
N ASP A 110 -2.22 -17.33 6.97
CA ASP A 110 -3.52 -16.69 6.82
C ASP A 110 -4.59 -17.69 6.37
N THR A 111 -4.30 -18.51 5.36
CA THR A 111 -5.22 -19.56 4.87
C THR A 111 -5.53 -20.57 5.97
N LEU A 112 -4.52 -21.08 6.67
CA LEU A 112 -4.67 -22.08 7.72
C LEU A 112 -5.44 -21.51 8.93
N SER A 113 -5.10 -20.30 9.37
CA SER A 113 -5.75 -19.69 10.53
C SER A 113 -7.24 -19.46 10.29
N ARG A 114 -7.61 -18.99 9.10
CA ARG A 114 -9.03 -18.79 8.75
C ARG A 114 -9.77 -20.11 8.58
N GLY A 115 -9.15 -21.07 7.90
CA GLY A 115 -9.77 -22.38 7.61
C GLY A 115 -10.02 -23.23 8.86
N GLN A 116 -9.18 -23.10 9.89
CA GLN A 116 -9.25 -23.86 11.12
C GLN A 116 -9.79 -23.06 12.32
N GLY A 117 -10.22 -21.81 12.12
CA GLY A 117 -10.83 -20.98 13.15
C GLY A 117 -9.86 -20.45 14.22
N TYR A 118 -8.59 -20.26 13.89
CA TYR A 118 -7.64 -19.59 14.79
C TYR A 118 -7.87 -18.08 14.78
N THR A 119 -7.91 -17.46 15.96
CA THR A 119 -8.12 -16.01 16.14
C THR A 119 -6.83 -15.20 15.95
N ALA A 120 -5.68 -15.78 16.32
CA ALA A 120 -4.37 -15.17 16.22
C ALA A 120 -3.31 -16.15 15.69
N VAL A 121 -2.23 -15.58 15.12
CA VAL A 121 -1.03 -16.29 14.68
C VAL A 121 0.16 -15.76 15.47
N ALA A 122 0.79 -16.59 16.30
CA ALA A 122 1.93 -16.20 17.10
C ALA A 122 3.26 -16.49 16.41
N ILE A 123 4.14 -15.48 16.38
CA ILE A 123 5.50 -15.57 15.83
C ILE A 123 6.50 -15.30 16.95
N ALA A 124 7.53 -16.14 17.06
CA ALA A 124 8.51 -16.11 18.12
C ALA A 124 9.61 -15.04 17.94
N HIS A 125 9.23 -13.80 17.54
CA HIS A 125 10.15 -12.68 17.57
C HIS A 125 10.34 -12.21 19.02
N HIS A 126 11.56 -11.80 19.37
CA HIS A 126 11.96 -11.39 20.69
C HIS A 126 12.62 -9.99 20.69
N ALA A 127 12.99 -9.46 21.87
CA ALA A 127 13.53 -8.11 22.02
C ALA A 127 14.77 -7.85 21.14
N ASP A 128 15.68 -8.83 21.01
CA ASP A 128 16.87 -8.67 20.18
C ASP A 128 16.53 -8.51 18.69
N ASP A 129 15.48 -9.19 18.18
CA ASP A 129 15.02 -9.02 16.79
C ASP A 129 14.54 -7.58 16.52
N SER A 130 13.91 -6.97 17.52
CA SER A 130 13.46 -5.58 17.42
C SER A 130 14.64 -4.61 17.38
N ILE A 131 15.66 -4.87 18.20
CA ILE A 131 16.92 -4.11 18.20
C ILE A 131 17.65 -4.24 16.85
N GLU A 132 17.73 -5.46 16.30
CA GLU A 132 18.30 -5.69 14.98
C GLU A 132 17.54 -4.91 13.90
N THR A 133 16.22 -4.92 13.95
CA THR A 133 15.36 -4.20 13.01
C THR A 133 15.55 -2.70 13.10
N PHE A 134 15.69 -2.15 14.31
CA PHE A 134 16.03 -0.75 14.52
C PHE A 134 17.32 -0.37 13.78
N PHE A 135 18.42 -1.12 13.99
CA PHE A 135 19.70 -0.81 13.33
C PHE A 135 19.64 -0.98 11.81
N ILE A 136 18.96 -2.02 11.32
CA ILE A 136 18.78 -2.21 9.87
C ILE A 136 18.07 -1.00 9.25
N ASN A 137 17.01 -0.54 9.88
CA ASN A 137 16.23 0.59 9.39
C ASN A 137 17.00 1.90 9.51
N LEU A 138 17.71 2.12 10.63
CA LEU A 138 18.58 3.27 10.83
C LEU A 138 19.65 3.38 9.73
N LEU A 139 20.31 2.27 9.39
CA LEU A 139 21.33 2.21 8.35
C LEU A 139 20.79 2.39 6.92
N ARG A 140 19.50 2.13 6.72
CA ARG A 140 18.83 2.32 5.42
C ARG A 140 18.28 3.74 5.24
N GLY A 141 18.25 4.53 6.29
CA GLY A 141 17.55 5.81 6.34
C GLY A 141 16.04 5.60 6.48
N THR A 142 15.47 6.10 7.57
CA THR A 142 14.04 5.95 7.86
C THR A 142 13.55 7.09 8.74
N GLY A 143 12.24 7.39 8.68
CA GLY A 143 11.55 8.21 9.66
C GLY A 143 11.30 7.47 10.98
N LEU A 144 10.65 8.14 11.92
CA LEU A 144 10.39 7.62 13.27
C LEU A 144 9.70 6.25 13.26
N ARG A 145 8.73 6.04 12.36
CA ARG A 145 8.00 4.78 12.19
C ARG A 145 8.92 3.57 12.01
N GLY A 146 9.97 3.71 11.22
CA GLY A 146 10.94 2.62 11.02
C GLY A 146 11.85 2.39 12.20
N LEU A 147 11.97 3.34 13.13
CA LEU A 147 12.80 3.25 14.33
C LEU A 147 12.07 2.66 15.54
N THR A 148 10.78 2.35 15.45
CA THR A 148 10.02 1.71 16.54
C THR A 148 10.32 0.21 16.70
N GLY A 149 11.16 -0.37 15.82
CA GLY A 149 11.48 -1.79 15.83
C GLY A 149 10.37 -2.66 15.24
N ILE A 150 10.05 -3.77 15.89
CA ILE A 150 9.01 -4.71 15.47
C ILE A 150 7.77 -4.50 16.33
N SER A 151 6.61 -4.27 15.71
CA SER A 151 5.34 -4.15 16.43
C SER A 151 4.96 -5.45 17.12
N THR A 152 4.39 -5.36 18.33
CA THR A 152 3.90 -6.52 19.11
C THR A 152 2.73 -7.22 18.45
N GLN A 153 1.90 -6.45 17.73
CA GLN A 153 0.75 -6.97 17.00
C GLN A 153 0.55 -6.25 15.66
N VAL A 154 0.18 -6.99 14.63
CA VAL A 154 -0.24 -6.47 13.33
C VAL A 154 -1.38 -7.34 12.80
N GLY A 155 -2.60 -6.82 12.82
CA GLY A 155 -3.79 -7.60 12.51
C GLY A 155 -3.89 -8.84 13.41
N ARG A 156 -3.95 -10.03 12.83
CA ARG A 156 -3.99 -11.31 13.56
C ARG A 156 -2.62 -11.82 14.03
N ILE A 157 -1.54 -11.20 13.61
CA ILE A 157 -0.18 -11.65 13.96
C ILE A 157 0.22 -11.04 15.28
N ILE A 158 0.56 -11.87 16.25
CA ILE A 158 1.04 -11.48 17.58
C ILE A 158 2.49 -11.94 17.80
N ARG A 159 3.23 -11.21 18.64
CA ARG A 159 4.64 -11.50 18.97
C ARG A 159 4.84 -11.53 20.47
N PRO A 160 4.48 -12.64 21.09
CA PRO A 160 4.36 -12.75 22.56
C PRO A 160 5.70 -12.82 23.30
N LEU A 161 6.84 -12.92 22.60
CA LEU A 161 8.18 -12.97 23.22
C LEU A 161 8.94 -11.64 23.16
N MET A 162 8.31 -10.54 22.71
CA MET A 162 8.99 -9.24 22.56
C MET A 162 9.52 -8.65 23.87
N PHE A 163 9.05 -9.12 25.04
CA PHE A 163 9.54 -8.73 26.34
C PHE A 163 10.88 -9.39 26.72
N ALA A 164 11.19 -10.54 26.12
CA ALA A 164 12.32 -11.38 26.50
C ALA A 164 13.53 -11.18 25.58
N SER A 165 14.72 -11.22 26.14
CA SER A 165 15.96 -11.32 25.37
C SER A 165 16.21 -12.78 24.92
N ARG A 166 16.99 -12.96 23.86
CA ARG A 166 17.40 -14.29 23.41
C ARG A 166 18.14 -15.07 24.50
N LYS A 167 18.89 -14.38 25.36
CA LYS A 167 19.60 -14.99 26.50
C LYS A 167 18.60 -15.61 27.48
N GLU A 168 17.58 -14.87 27.88
CA GLU A 168 16.54 -15.35 28.82
C GLU A 168 15.75 -16.53 28.22
N ILE A 169 15.46 -16.48 26.91
CA ILE A 169 14.78 -17.57 26.19
C ILE A 169 15.65 -18.84 26.21
N LEU A 170 16.95 -18.72 25.91
CA LEU A 170 17.89 -19.87 25.93
C LEU A 170 18.04 -20.45 27.35
N GLU A 171 18.21 -19.60 28.36
CA GLU A 171 18.27 -20.01 29.75
C GLU A 171 17.02 -20.79 30.19
N TYR A 172 15.83 -20.32 29.76
CA TYR A 172 14.57 -21.01 30.02
C TYR A 172 14.50 -22.37 29.30
N ALA A 173 14.93 -22.44 28.04
CA ALA A 173 14.97 -23.70 27.30
C ALA A 173 15.83 -24.74 27.98
N VAL A 174 17.05 -24.37 28.40
CA VAL A 174 17.99 -25.26 29.10
C VAL A 174 17.41 -25.69 30.46
N ALA A 175 16.92 -24.76 31.26
CA ALA A 175 16.39 -25.05 32.58
C ALA A 175 15.15 -25.98 32.55
N ASN A 176 14.34 -25.92 31.50
CA ASN A 176 13.14 -26.76 31.33
C ASN A 176 13.37 -27.95 30.39
N ARG A 177 14.59 -28.19 29.93
CA ARG A 177 14.96 -29.30 29.01
C ARG A 177 14.11 -29.33 27.75
N ILE A 178 13.83 -28.14 27.19
CA ILE A 178 13.08 -28.00 25.93
C ILE A 178 14.03 -28.35 24.81
N PRO A 179 13.72 -29.33 23.95
CA PRO A 179 14.56 -29.65 22.80
C PRO A 179 14.43 -28.56 21.74
N PHE A 180 15.53 -28.24 21.08
CA PHE A 180 15.58 -27.30 19.95
C PHE A 180 16.81 -27.60 19.08
N ARG A 181 16.78 -27.09 17.86
CA ARG A 181 17.91 -27.19 16.91
C ARG A 181 18.45 -25.80 16.59
N GLU A 182 19.75 -25.70 16.36
CA GLU A 182 20.36 -24.45 15.89
C GLU A 182 20.38 -24.43 14.36
N ASP A 183 19.88 -23.36 13.77
CA ASP A 183 19.94 -23.13 12.32
C ASP A 183 21.38 -22.78 11.91
N SER A 184 21.99 -23.62 11.09
CA SER A 184 23.37 -23.44 10.58
C SER A 184 23.53 -22.15 9.76
N SER A 185 22.46 -21.64 9.14
CA SER A 185 22.46 -20.40 8.35
C SER A 185 22.65 -19.12 9.19
N ASN A 186 22.41 -19.17 10.50
CA ASN A 186 22.59 -18.03 11.42
C ASN A 186 24.06 -17.55 11.51
N ARG A 187 25.04 -18.33 11.08
CA ARG A 187 26.47 -17.99 11.10
C ARG A 187 26.94 -17.18 9.89
N SER A 188 26.13 -17.06 8.84
CA SER A 188 26.51 -16.35 7.61
C SER A 188 26.43 -14.83 7.77
N THR A 189 27.51 -14.11 7.50
CA THR A 189 27.58 -12.63 7.54
C THR A 189 27.16 -11.96 6.23
N LYS A 190 26.58 -12.72 5.29
CA LYS A 190 26.15 -12.19 3.99
C LYS A 190 25.06 -11.12 4.11
N TYR A 191 24.19 -11.24 5.10
CA TYR A 191 23.03 -10.36 5.29
C TYR A 191 23.31 -9.27 6.33
N LEU A 192 22.74 -8.09 6.11
CA LEU A 192 22.87 -6.93 7.01
C LEU A 192 22.41 -7.24 8.44
N ARG A 193 21.37 -8.09 8.58
CA ARG A 193 20.86 -8.55 9.86
C ARG A 193 21.94 -9.32 10.65
N ASN A 194 22.59 -10.26 10.01
CA ASN A 194 23.65 -11.03 10.65
C ASN A 194 24.90 -10.18 10.95
N LYS A 195 25.24 -9.20 10.09
CA LYS A 195 26.30 -8.23 10.39
C LYS A 195 25.98 -7.41 11.64
N SER A 196 24.74 -6.97 11.80
CA SER A 196 24.30 -6.24 13.00
C SER A 196 24.34 -7.13 14.24
N ARG A 197 23.82 -8.37 14.13
CA ARG A 197 23.75 -9.37 15.23
C ARG A 197 25.14 -9.80 15.71
N LEU A 198 26.06 -10.10 14.79
CA LEU A 198 27.36 -10.68 15.10
C LEU A 198 28.48 -9.64 15.28
N GLY A 199 28.34 -8.45 14.69
CA GLY A 199 29.38 -7.42 14.72
C GLY A 199 29.02 -6.21 15.56
N LEU A 200 27.92 -5.53 15.26
CA LEU A 200 27.57 -4.24 15.87
C LEU A 200 27.04 -4.39 17.31
N ILE A 201 25.98 -5.19 17.47
CA ILE A 201 25.28 -5.31 18.76
C ILE A 201 26.19 -5.86 19.87
N PRO A 202 27.07 -6.87 19.64
CA PRO A 202 28.01 -7.31 20.68
C PRO A 202 28.97 -6.22 21.12
N ARG A 203 29.48 -5.40 20.21
CA ARG A 203 30.37 -4.26 20.54
C ARG A 203 29.67 -3.23 21.43
N ILE A 204 28.41 -2.94 21.15
CA ILE A 204 27.62 -2.00 21.98
C ILE A 204 27.41 -2.60 23.38
N ARG A 205 27.19 -3.92 23.46
CA ARG A 205 27.03 -4.62 24.77
C ARG A 205 28.32 -4.67 25.58
N GLU A 206 29.48 -4.72 24.93
CA GLU A 206 30.78 -4.57 25.62
C GLU A 206 30.91 -3.20 26.27
N ILE A 207 30.43 -2.14 25.59
CA ILE A 207 30.42 -0.77 26.14
C ILE A 207 29.38 -0.62 27.27
N ASN A 208 28.19 -1.20 27.07
CA ASN A 208 27.12 -1.13 28.05
C ASN A 208 26.39 -2.49 28.19
N PRO A 209 26.69 -3.28 29.23
CA PRO A 209 26.04 -4.59 29.43
C PRO A 209 24.51 -4.53 29.60
N LYS A 210 23.97 -3.37 29.99
CA LYS A 210 22.51 -3.15 30.13
C LYS A 210 21.86 -2.69 28.81
N PHE A 211 22.61 -2.69 27.69
CA PHE A 211 22.15 -2.16 26.41
C PHE A 211 20.80 -2.72 25.97
N THR A 212 20.60 -4.05 26.02
CA THR A 212 19.35 -4.68 25.57
C THR A 212 18.12 -4.12 26.31
N SER A 213 18.18 -4.05 27.64
CA SER A 213 17.06 -3.54 28.44
C SER A 213 16.83 -2.01 28.26
N LEU A 214 17.91 -1.25 28.06
CA LEU A 214 17.82 0.17 27.77
C LEU A 214 17.21 0.41 26.38
N MET A 215 17.64 -0.35 25.39
CA MET A 215 17.14 -0.22 24.02
C MET A 215 15.67 -0.64 23.91
N SER A 216 15.24 -1.70 24.61
CA SER A 216 13.83 -2.08 24.67
C SER A 216 12.95 -0.93 25.21
N ARG A 217 13.41 -0.25 26.28
CA ARG A 217 12.70 0.93 26.82
C ARG A 217 12.69 2.11 25.84
N ASN A 218 13.78 2.32 25.12
CA ASN A 218 13.84 3.37 24.10
C ASN A 218 12.88 3.08 22.94
N LEU A 219 12.82 1.82 22.48
CA LEU A 219 11.88 1.39 21.45
C LEU A 219 10.42 1.58 21.90
N ALA A 220 10.09 1.25 23.14
CA ALA A 220 8.77 1.51 23.71
C ALA A 220 8.42 3.02 23.66
N ARG A 221 9.33 3.90 24.11
CA ARG A 221 9.12 5.37 24.03
C ARG A 221 8.97 5.89 22.60
N LEU A 222 9.73 5.34 21.65
CA LEU A 222 9.59 5.69 20.24
C LEU A 222 8.24 5.22 19.68
N THR A 223 7.76 4.06 20.13
CA THR A 223 6.43 3.55 19.78
C THR A 223 5.33 4.45 20.32
N ASP A 224 5.42 4.87 21.60
CA ASP A 224 4.46 5.81 22.20
C ASP A 224 4.45 7.15 21.46
N ALA A 225 5.62 7.68 21.12
CA ALA A 225 5.73 8.90 20.32
C ALA A 225 5.09 8.74 18.93
N GLN A 226 5.30 7.59 18.27
CA GLN A 226 4.67 7.31 16.97
C GLN A 226 3.15 7.19 17.08
N LEU A 227 2.64 6.58 18.14
CA LEU A 227 1.19 6.51 18.39
C LEU A 227 0.59 7.91 18.56
N PHE A 228 1.25 8.77 19.35
CA PHE A 228 0.83 10.16 19.51
C PHE A 228 0.81 10.92 18.17
N ILE A 229 1.85 10.76 17.35
CA ILE A 229 1.92 11.33 16.00
C ILE A 229 0.78 10.79 15.14
N ASN A 230 0.54 9.48 15.13
CA ASN A 230 -0.53 8.88 14.33
C ASN A 230 -1.89 9.48 14.68
N HIS A 231 -2.22 9.65 15.95
CA HIS A 231 -3.47 10.29 16.37
C HIS A 231 -3.56 11.75 15.90
N GLY A 232 -2.45 12.51 16.00
CA GLY A 232 -2.38 13.88 15.49
C GLY A 232 -2.59 13.94 13.98
N ILE A 233 -1.94 13.07 13.24
CA ILE A 233 -2.05 12.98 11.77
C ILE A 233 -3.45 12.58 11.31
N GLU A 234 -4.12 11.63 11.99
CA GLU A 234 -5.50 11.26 11.66
C GLU A 234 -6.47 12.42 11.89
N ARG A 235 -6.28 13.23 12.93
CA ARG A 235 -7.06 14.46 13.13
C ARG A 235 -6.82 15.46 12.00
N ILE A 236 -5.56 15.73 11.66
CA ILE A 236 -5.19 16.63 10.55
C ILE A 236 -5.78 16.11 9.23
N ARG A 237 -5.75 14.80 9.00
CA ARG A 237 -6.36 14.17 7.84
C ARG A 237 -7.86 14.51 7.74
N GLY A 238 -8.59 14.37 8.84
CA GLY A 238 -10.03 14.68 8.88
C GLY A 238 -10.35 16.14 8.55
N GLU A 239 -9.45 17.06 8.90
CA GLU A 239 -9.61 18.50 8.69
C GLU A 239 -9.11 18.96 7.30
N ALA A 240 -7.96 18.43 6.88
CA ALA A 240 -7.24 18.93 5.70
C ALA A 240 -7.41 18.08 4.44
N VAL A 241 -7.94 16.85 4.51
CA VAL A 241 -8.12 15.98 3.34
C VAL A 241 -9.60 15.89 2.98
N THR A 242 -9.90 16.15 1.72
CA THR A 242 -11.25 15.93 1.15
C THR A 242 -11.17 14.88 0.07
N SER A 243 -12.09 13.91 0.13
CA SER A 243 -12.20 12.84 -0.87
C SER A 243 -13.42 13.09 -1.74
N ALA A 244 -13.23 13.15 -3.06
CA ALA A 244 -14.30 13.26 -4.03
C ALA A 244 -13.94 12.50 -5.30
N ASP A 245 -14.87 11.68 -5.80
CA ASP A 245 -14.77 10.99 -7.09
C ASP A 245 -13.48 10.13 -7.26
N GLY A 246 -12.97 9.53 -6.18
CA GLY A 246 -11.76 8.71 -6.19
C GLY A 246 -10.44 9.49 -6.14
N PHE A 247 -10.50 10.80 -5.88
CA PHE A 247 -9.35 11.67 -5.63
C PHE A 247 -9.37 12.15 -4.18
N ASP A 248 -8.19 12.21 -3.58
CA ASP A 248 -8.01 12.87 -2.30
C ASP A 248 -7.27 14.18 -2.51
N THR A 249 -7.80 15.27 -1.96
CA THR A 249 -7.18 16.59 -2.02
C THR A 249 -6.72 16.99 -0.63
N ILE A 250 -5.41 17.18 -0.46
CA ILE A 250 -4.80 17.68 0.77
C ILE A 250 -4.73 19.21 0.66
N HIS A 251 -5.49 19.89 1.51
CA HIS A 251 -5.56 21.35 1.59
C HIS A 251 -4.50 21.86 2.57
N LEU A 252 -3.39 22.39 2.06
CA LEU A 252 -2.27 22.80 2.90
C LEU A 252 -2.60 24.01 3.77
N ASP A 253 -3.52 24.86 3.34
CA ASP A 253 -4.07 26.02 4.06
C ASP A 253 -4.89 25.64 5.29
N ARG A 254 -5.30 24.37 5.42
CA ARG A 254 -6.02 23.84 6.59
C ARG A 254 -5.11 23.16 7.61
N ILE A 255 -3.83 23.04 7.30
CA ILE A 255 -2.85 22.50 8.23
C ILE A 255 -2.38 23.67 9.12
N ASP A 256 -2.51 23.52 10.44
CA ASP A 256 -2.06 24.52 11.40
C ASP A 256 -0.56 24.82 11.16
N PRO A 257 -0.18 26.10 10.91
CA PRO A 257 1.20 26.47 10.64
C PRO A 257 2.16 26.27 11.84
N ALA A 258 1.63 25.97 13.03
CA ALA A 258 2.44 25.57 14.18
C ALA A 258 3.09 24.17 13.99
N PHE A 259 2.55 23.32 13.09
CA PHE A 259 3.14 22.03 12.78
C PHE A 259 4.21 22.16 11.69
N PRO A 260 5.28 21.33 11.74
CA PRO A 260 6.24 21.22 10.65
C PRO A 260 5.55 20.67 9.38
N GLN A 261 5.20 21.55 8.44
CA GLN A 261 4.37 21.22 7.29
C GLN A 261 4.91 20.04 6.46
N GLU A 262 6.23 20.02 6.17
CA GLU A 262 6.85 18.93 5.41
C GLU A 262 6.74 17.58 6.12
N PHE A 263 6.85 17.58 7.45
CA PHE A 263 6.65 16.37 8.25
C PHE A 263 5.20 15.88 8.18
N VAL A 264 4.23 16.79 8.27
CA VAL A 264 2.81 16.44 8.14
C VAL A 264 2.52 15.89 6.75
N ILE A 265 3.04 16.50 5.69
CA ILE A 265 2.91 16.02 4.32
C ILE A 265 3.53 14.62 4.19
N TYR A 266 4.73 14.42 4.75
CA TYR A 266 5.40 13.11 4.75
C TYR A 266 4.54 12.04 5.42
N GLU A 267 4.03 12.30 6.60
CA GLU A 267 3.20 11.33 7.33
C GLU A 267 1.87 11.04 6.60
N LEU A 268 1.20 12.06 6.06
CA LEU A 268 -0.03 11.90 5.28
C LEU A 268 0.20 11.06 4.02
N LEU A 269 1.24 11.36 3.25
CA LEU A 269 1.51 10.71 1.97
C LEU A 269 2.09 9.30 2.13
N SER A 270 3.01 9.11 3.08
CA SER A 270 3.65 7.82 3.28
C SER A 270 2.72 6.80 3.92
N SER A 271 1.92 7.23 4.92
CA SER A 271 1.04 6.31 5.67
C SER A 271 -0.16 5.83 4.86
N ALA A 272 -0.83 6.75 4.14
CA ALA A 272 -2.08 6.43 3.46
C ALA A 272 -1.89 5.99 2.01
N TYR A 273 -0.85 6.50 1.34
CA TYR A 273 -0.71 6.35 -0.10
C TYR A 273 0.60 5.67 -0.52
N GLY A 274 1.46 5.31 0.44
CA GLY A 274 2.68 4.54 0.19
C GLY A 274 3.78 5.28 -0.57
N PHE A 275 3.81 6.62 -0.51
CA PHE A 275 4.91 7.39 -1.10
C PHE A 275 6.19 7.20 -0.30
N LYS A 276 7.32 7.04 -1.00
CA LYS A 276 8.64 6.96 -0.38
C LYS A 276 9.16 8.34 0.03
N GLY A 277 10.05 8.40 1.01
CA GLY A 277 10.58 9.64 1.56
C GLY A 277 11.22 10.55 0.51
N ASP A 278 12.07 10.02 -0.36
CA ASP A 278 12.73 10.74 -1.45
C ASP A 278 11.73 11.37 -2.45
N VAL A 279 10.62 10.69 -2.68
CA VAL A 279 9.54 11.21 -3.53
C VAL A 279 8.80 12.34 -2.84
N VAL A 280 8.53 12.20 -1.53
CA VAL A 280 7.89 13.26 -0.74
C VAL A 280 8.78 14.47 -0.61
N ASP A 281 10.08 14.29 -0.39
CA ASP A 281 11.07 15.39 -0.35
C ASP A 281 11.07 16.17 -1.67
N SER A 282 11.03 15.47 -2.81
CA SER A 282 10.95 16.07 -4.15
C SER A 282 9.62 16.82 -4.35
N LEU A 283 8.52 16.31 -3.79
CA LEU A 283 7.21 16.97 -3.82
C LEU A 283 7.22 18.25 -2.96
N CYS A 284 7.76 18.19 -1.74
CA CYS A 284 7.91 19.35 -0.86
C CYS A 284 8.80 20.42 -1.48
N HIS A 285 9.89 20.02 -2.16
CA HIS A 285 10.71 20.96 -2.93
C HIS A 285 9.89 21.67 -4.02
N SER A 286 9.03 20.95 -4.73
CA SER A 286 8.16 21.54 -5.78
C SER A 286 7.10 22.48 -5.21
N LEU A 287 6.57 22.20 -4.02
CA LEU A 287 5.66 23.10 -3.32
C LEU A 287 6.33 24.43 -2.94
N ARG A 288 7.56 24.38 -2.42
CA ARG A 288 8.33 25.58 -2.03
C ARG A 288 8.64 26.51 -3.22
N HIS A 289 8.72 25.95 -4.43
CA HIS A 289 9.04 26.70 -5.66
C HIS A 289 7.84 26.91 -6.59
N ASP A 290 6.60 26.73 -6.09
CA ASP A 290 5.35 26.89 -6.84
C ASP A 290 5.31 26.12 -8.19
N MET A 291 5.98 24.97 -8.25
CA MET A 291 6.03 24.15 -9.46
C MET A 291 4.75 23.34 -9.66
N THR A 292 3.68 24.03 -10.05
CA THR A 292 2.38 23.43 -10.30
C THR A 292 2.42 22.42 -11.46
N GLY A 293 1.67 21.32 -11.33
CA GLY A 293 1.49 20.32 -12.39
C GLY A 293 2.52 19.19 -12.40
N ARG A 294 3.54 19.21 -11.53
CA ARG A 294 4.47 18.09 -11.37
C ARG A 294 3.77 16.86 -10.81
N ARG A 295 4.23 15.68 -11.25
CA ARG A 295 3.68 14.36 -10.90
C ARG A 295 4.68 13.58 -10.08
N PHE A 296 4.20 12.96 -9.00
CA PHE A 296 4.98 12.14 -8.08
C PHE A 296 4.29 10.79 -7.93
N TYR A 297 5.04 9.71 -7.99
CA TYR A 297 4.46 8.37 -8.06
C TYR A 297 4.79 7.53 -6.84
N SER A 298 3.79 6.84 -6.30
CA SER A 298 3.96 5.66 -5.47
C SER A 298 3.68 4.39 -6.30
N ARG A 299 3.58 3.24 -5.66
CA ARG A 299 3.26 2.00 -6.39
C ARG A 299 1.86 2.02 -7.03
N GLU A 300 0.90 2.64 -6.39
CA GLU A 300 -0.52 2.57 -6.77
C GLU A 300 -1.17 3.96 -6.94
N ARG A 301 -0.46 5.02 -6.55
CA ARG A 301 -0.99 6.38 -6.53
C ARG A 301 -0.06 7.35 -7.22
N VAL A 302 -0.64 8.42 -7.75
CA VAL A 302 0.08 9.59 -8.25
C VAL A 302 -0.38 10.82 -7.49
N ALA A 303 0.56 11.66 -7.07
CA ALA A 303 0.30 12.95 -6.43
C ALA A 303 0.65 14.10 -7.38
N TYR A 304 -0.16 15.15 -7.35
CA TYR A 304 0.03 16.38 -8.12
C TYR A 304 0.09 17.59 -7.19
N VAL A 305 1.02 18.49 -7.47
CA VAL A 305 1.03 19.81 -6.83
C VAL A 305 0.12 20.75 -7.63
N ASP A 306 -0.92 21.31 -6.99
CA ASP A 306 -1.90 22.20 -7.62
C ASP A 306 -2.25 23.38 -6.69
N ARG A 307 -1.63 24.56 -6.91
CA ARG A 307 -1.99 25.84 -6.27
C ARG A 307 -2.15 25.74 -4.74
N GLY A 308 -1.09 25.31 -4.05
CA GLY A 308 -1.10 25.16 -2.60
C GLY A 308 -1.87 23.96 -2.07
N LYS A 309 -2.21 22.99 -2.95
CA LYS A 309 -2.85 21.72 -2.60
C LYS A 309 -2.07 20.57 -3.20
N ILE A 310 -2.23 19.40 -2.60
CA ILE A 310 -1.73 18.13 -3.16
C ILE A 310 -2.94 17.30 -3.53
N VAL A 311 -3.06 16.91 -4.79
CA VAL A 311 -4.14 16.03 -5.28
C VAL A 311 -3.54 14.64 -5.47
N VAL A 312 -4.10 13.64 -4.79
CA VAL A 312 -3.68 12.22 -4.89
C VAL A 312 -4.74 11.43 -5.64
N ALA A 313 -4.31 10.68 -6.66
CA ALA A 313 -5.17 9.88 -7.53
C ALA A 313 -4.67 8.44 -7.62
N PRO A 314 -5.51 7.45 -7.92
CA PRO A 314 -5.06 6.13 -8.33
C PRO A 314 -4.35 6.22 -9.68
N ILE A 315 -3.32 5.38 -9.88
CA ILE A 315 -2.72 5.17 -11.19
C ILE A 315 -3.68 4.30 -11.99
N THR A 316 -4.31 4.91 -13.02
CA THR A 316 -5.16 4.17 -13.96
C THR A 316 -4.42 3.97 -15.28
N PRO A 317 -4.42 2.76 -15.85
CA PRO A 317 -3.87 2.54 -17.20
C PRO A 317 -4.57 3.45 -18.21
N ASP A 318 -3.81 4.00 -19.16
CA ASP A 318 -4.33 4.93 -20.18
C ASP A 318 -5.47 4.34 -21.03
N ASP A 319 -5.49 3.03 -21.24
CA ASP A 319 -6.48 2.33 -22.06
C ASP A 319 -7.71 1.82 -21.31
N ALA A 320 -7.74 1.92 -19.98
CA ALA A 320 -8.84 1.38 -19.16
C ALA A 320 -10.20 2.07 -19.39
N CYS A 321 -10.23 3.18 -20.12
CA CYS A 321 -11.45 3.98 -20.37
C CYS A 321 -11.61 4.34 -21.86
N MET A 322 -11.19 3.48 -22.79
CA MET A 322 -11.40 3.70 -24.22
C MET A 322 -12.63 2.90 -24.70
N THR A 323 -13.58 3.60 -25.30
CA THR A 323 -14.82 3.01 -25.83
C THR A 323 -15.02 3.44 -27.28
N GLN A 324 -15.38 2.49 -28.14
CA GLN A 324 -15.81 2.75 -29.50
C GLN A 324 -17.32 3.02 -29.52
N VAL A 325 -17.72 4.04 -30.28
CA VAL A 325 -19.12 4.45 -30.44
C VAL A 325 -19.48 4.26 -31.90
N GLU A 326 -20.27 3.24 -32.18
CA GLU A 326 -20.74 2.91 -33.52
C GLU A 326 -21.77 3.92 -34.02
N ARG A 327 -21.91 4.02 -35.36
CA ARG A 327 -22.96 4.86 -35.97
C ARG A 327 -24.33 4.36 -35.54
N GLY A 328 -25.18 5.26 -35.01
CA GLY A 328 -26.53 4.90 -34.51
C GLY A 328 -26.56 4.48 -33.04
N ALA A 329 -25.43 4.46 -32.34
CA ALA A 329 -25.42 4.28 -30.88
C ALA A 329 -26.23 5.41 -30.21
N GLN A 330 -27.12 5.05 -29.27
CA GLN A 330 -27.93 6.02 -28.56
C GLN A 330 -27.25 6.58 -27.30
N ARG A 331 -26.31 5.80 -26.69
CA ARG A 331 -25.58 6.20 -25.47
C ARG A 331 -24.22 5.54 -25.36
N SER A 332 -23.31 6.21 -24.66
CA SER A 332 -22.00 5.66 -24.25
C SER A 332 -21.60 6.20 -22.88
N TYR A 333 -20.78 5.46 -22.15
CA TYR A 333 -20.38 5.82 -20.78
C TYR A 333 -18.97 6.41 -20.77
N CYS A 334 -18.78 7.48 -19.98
CA CYS A 334 -17.48 8.10 -19.76
C CYS A 334 -17.28 8.46 -18.26
N GLY A 335 -16.60 7.61 -17.52
CA GLY A 335 -16.47 7.77 -16.06
C GLY A 335 -17.84 7.72 -15.38
N ASN A 336 -18.21 8.77 -14.61
CA ASN A 336 -19.51 8.91 -13.95
C ASN A 336 -20.52 9.69 -14.82
N SER A 337 -20.32 9.71 -16.13
CA SER A 337 -21.23 10.42 -17.02
C SER A 337 -21.70 9.51 -18.15
N VAL A 338 -22.86 9.80 -18.68
CA VAL A 338 -23.42 9.18 -19.90
C VAL A 338 -23.47 10.21 -20.99
N LEU A 339 -23.05 9.85 -22.18
CA LEU A 339 -23.25 10.61 -23.41
C LEU A 339 -24.45 10.03 -24.14
N TYR A 340 -25.43 10.86 -24.45
CA TYR A 340 -26.58 10.52 -25.30
C TYR A 340 -26.34 11.09 -26.69
N PHE A 341 -26.60 10.31 -27.72
CA PHE A 341 -26.39 10.66 -29.14
C PHE A 341 -27.72 10.69 -29.86
N GLU A 342 -28.04 11.81 -30.47
CA GLU A 342 -29.28 12.05 -31.19
C GLU A 342 -28.96 12.63 -32.57
N TYR A 343 -29.46 11.97 -33.63
CA TYR A 343 -29.38 12.49 -34.99
C TYR A 343 -30.61 13.34 -35.29
N THR A 344 -30.39 14.49 -35.90
CA THR A 344 -31.46 15.41 -36.27
C THR A 344 -31.08 16.23 -37.52
N ASP A 345 -32.06 16.71 -38.24
CA ASP A 345 -31.85 17.61 -39.40
C ASP A 345 -31.56 19.04 -38.93
N ILE A 346 -30.75 19.76 -39.70
CA ILE A 346 -30.36 21.14 -39.39
C ILE A 346 -31.56 22.03 -39.21
N ASP A 347 -32.65 21.83 -39.96
CA ASP A 347 -33.89 22.63 -39.94
C ASP A 347 -34.63 22.53 -38.60
N THR A 348 -34.36 21.50 -37.81
CA THR A 348 -34.93 21.31 -36.46
C THR A 348 -34.18 22.08 -35.38
N ILE A 349 -32.96 22.55 -35.67
CA ILE A 349 -32.09 23.27 -34.74
C ILE A 349 -32.56 24.72 -34.60
N LYS A 350 -33.22 25.05 -33.51
CA LYS A 350 -33.69 26.39 -33.19
C LYS A 350 -32.66 27.25 -32.46
N ASN A 351 -31.64 26.62 -31.84
CA ASN A 351 -30.63 27.32 -31.05
C ASN A 351 -29.26 26.73 -31.29
N PHE A 352 -28.34 27.55 -31.83
CA PHE A 352 -26.97 27.22 -32.12
C PHE A 352 -26.02 27.46 -30.89
N GLY A 353 -26.51 28.28 -29.93
CA GLY A 353 -25.80 28.55 -28.67
C GLY A 353 -26.20 27.56 -27.58
N VAL A 354 -25.56 26.41 -27.53
CA VAL A 354 -25.85 25.37 -26.53
C VAL A 354 -24.88 25.42 -25.34
N PRO A 355 -25.33 24.97 -24.14
CA PRO A 355 -24.43 24.82 -22.97
C PRO A 355 -23.26 23.88 -23.23
N GLU A 356 -22.18 24.03 -22.48
CA GLU A 356 -20.92 23.24 -22.67
C GLU A 356 -21.11 21.73 -22.55
N HIS A 357 -22.13 21.26 -21.81
CA HIS A 357 -22.47 19.84 -21.70
C HIS A 357 -23.21 19.28 -22.91
N ILE A 358 -23.52 20.11 -23.90
CA ILE A 358 -24.12 19.71 -25.17
C ILE A 358 -23.14 20.05 -26.30
N ALA A 359 -22.91 19.11 -27.22
CA ALA A 359 -22.25 19.35 -28.48
C ALA A 359 -23.25 19.19 -29.63
N GLN A 360 -23.19 20.10 -30.61
CA GLN A 360 -23.87 19.98 -31.91
C GLN A 360 -22.80 20.01 -32.98
N VAL A 361 -22.66 18.92 -33.71
CA VAL A 361 -21.61 18.78 -34.72
C VAL A 361 -22.18 18.30 -36.04
N ASP A 362 -21.52 18.64 -37.11
CA ASP A 362 -21.83 18.20 -38.47
C ASP A 362 -21.61 16.68 -38.57
N ALA A 363 -22.71 15.92 -38.67
CA ALA A 363 -22.66 14.46 -38.66
C ALA A 363 -22.05 13.89 -39.98
N ASP A 364 -22.09 14.65 -41.09
CA ASP A 364 -21.60 14.22 -42.40
C ASP A 364 -20.07 14.26 -42.44
N ARG A 365 -19.42 15.02 -41.57
CA ARG A 365 -17.96 15.09 -41.39
C ARG A 365 -17.38 14.02 -40.49
N LEU A 366 -18.24 13.22 -39.81
CA LEU A 366 -17.79 12.23 -38.85
C LEU A 366 -17.44 10.89 -39.51
N GLN A 367 -16.30 10.36 -39.13
CA GLN A 367 -15.86 9.00 -39.45
C GLN A 367 -16.10 8.08 -38.26
N PHE A 368 -16.94 7.06 -38.48
CA PHE A 368 -17.29 6.08 -37.46
C PHE A 368 -16.41 4.81 -37.59
N PRO A 369 -16.14 4.09 -36.46
CA PRO A 369 -16.61 4.38 -35.12
C PRO A 369 -15.92 5.60 -34.50
N LEU A 370 -16.66 6.37 -33.68
CA LEU A 370 -16.06 7.42 -32.87
C LEU A 370 -15.33 6.78 -31.68
N THR A 371 -14.22 7.41 -31.25
CA THR A 371 -13.47 6.94 -30.10
C THR A 371 -13.67 7.88 -28.92
N LEU A 372 -14.21 7.35 -27.81
CA LEU A 372 -14.33 8.07 -26.54
C LEU A 372 -13.23 7.59 -25.61
N ARG A 373 -12.32 8.49 -25.18
CA ARG A 373 -11.21 8.18 -24.27
C ARG A 373 -10.85 9.36 -23.39
N ARG A 374 -10.05 9.13 -22.37
CA ARG A 374 -9.40 10.23 -21.66
C ARG A 374 -8.45 10.97 -22.58
N TRP A 375 -8.31 12.29 -22.36
CA TRP A 375 -7.31 13.06 -23.06
C TRP A 375 -5.90 12.59 -22.69
N ARG A 376 -4.94 12.77 -23.63
CA ARG A 376 -3.54 12.40 -23.46
C ARG A 376 -2.64 13.61 -23.68
N GLU A 377 -1.44 13.57 -23.10
CA GLU A 377 -0.42 14.56 -23.38
C GLU A 377 -0.08 14.54 -24.87
N GLY A 378 -0.02 15.73 -25.51
CA GLY A 378 0.12 15.86 -26.94
C GLY A 378 -1.21 16.04 -27.71
N ASP A 379 -2.35 15.73 -27.14
CA ASP A 379 -3.65 15.99 -27.77
C ASP A 379 -3.83 17.47 -28.10
N SER A 380 -4.33 17.74 -29.30
CA SER A 380 -4.58 19.09 -29.79
C SER A 380 -5.84 19.13 -30.66
N PHE A 381 -6.53 20.26 -30.65
CA PHE A 381 -7.76 20.51 -31.43
C PHE A 381 -7.83 21.98 -31.80
N VAL A 382 -8.77 22.34 -32.67
CA VAL A 382 -9.08 23.72 -33.03
C VAL A 382 -10.32 24.14 -32.26
N PRO A 383 -10.21 24.88 -31.13
CA PRO A 383 -11.38 25.24 -30.32
C PRO A 383 -12.38 26.05 -31.16
N PHE A 384 -13.66 25.74 -31.06
CA PHE A 384 -14.73 26.46 -31.77
C PHE A 384 -14.58 27.99 -31.64
N GLY A 385 -14.58 28.68 -32.75
CA GLY A 385 -14.36 30.12 -32.85
C GLY A 385 -12.87 30.53 -32.91
N MET A 386 -11.93 29.60 -33.01
CA MET A 386 -10.51 29.87 -33.19
C MET A 386 -10.02 29.32 -34.53
N THR A 387 -8.95 29.92 -35.09
CA THR A 387 -8.37 29.51 -36.41
C THR A 387 -7.15 28.59 -36.23
N GLY A 388 -6.57 28.52 -35.04
CA GLY A 388 -5.34 27.77 -34.79
C GLY A 388 -5.55 26.54 -33.89
N ARG A 389 -4.68 25.53 -34.10
CA ARG A 389 -4.59 24.37 -33.21
C ARG A 389 -4.09 24.80 -31.82
N LYS A 390 -4.73 24.30 -30.77
CA LYS A 390 -4.36 24.50 -29.36
C LYS A 390 -4.21 23.14 -28.69
N LYS A 391 -3.16 22.98 -27.90
CA LYS A 391 -3.01 21.78 -27.07
C LYS A 391 -4.16 21.72 -26.05
N VAL A 392 -4.70 20.52 -25.80
CA VAL A 392 -5.72 20.29 -24.79
C VAL A 392 -5.22 20.71 -23.40
N SER A 393 -3.95 20.44 -23.09
CA SER A 393 -3.28 20.91 -21.86
C SER A 393 -3.41 22.41 -21.66
N ASP A 394 -3.09 23.18 -22.73
CA ASP A 394 -3.08 24.65 -22.66
C ASP A 394 -4.51 25.23 -22.57
N PHE A 395 -5.44 24.60 -23.31
CA PHE A 395 -6.86 24.97 -23.20
C PHE A 395 -7.38 24.77 -21.77
N LEU A 396 -7.06 23.62 -21.14
CA LEU A 396 -7.49 23.33 -19.77
C LEU A 396 -6.79 24.22 -18.71
N ILE A 397 -5.57 24.70 -18.99
CA ILE A 397 -4.87 25.67 -18.13
C ILE A 397 -5.56 27.03 -18.19
N ASP A 398 -5.83 27.54 -19.42
CA ASP A 398 -6.49 28.83 -19.63
C ASP A 398 -7.92 28.85 -19.07
N ALA A 399 -8.62 27.72 -19.16
CA ALA A 399 -9.93 27.53 -18.54
C ALA A 399 -9.86 27.33 -17.01
N LYS A 400 -8.66 27.41 -16.40
CA LYS A 400 -8.44 27.25 -14.95
C LYS A 400 -8.99 25.94 -14.39
N VAL A 401 -9.02 24.88 -15.20
CA VAL A 401 -9.51 23.55 -14.80
C VAL A 401 -8.57 22.96 -13.74
N SER A 402 -9.13 22.44 -12.65
CA SER A 402 -8.37 21.80 -11.58
C SER A 402 -7.65 20.54 -12.07
N MET A 403 -6.56 20.13 -11.41
CA MET A 403 -5.85 18.89 -11.77
C MET A 403 -6.74 17.65 -11.67
N ALA A 404 -7.62 17.58 -10.68
CA ALA A 404 -8.59 16.51 -10.54
C ALA A 404 -9.52 16.40 -11.75
N GLU A 405 -10.06 17.53 -12.22
CA GLU A 405 -10.92 17.57 -13.41
C GLU A 405 -10.13 17.27 -14.71
N LYS A 406 -8.88 17.76 -14.82
CA LYS A 406 -8.01 17.45 -15.97
C LYS A 406 -7.82 15.94 -16.13
N GLN A 407 -7.61 15.20 -15.03
CA GLN A 407 -7.45 13.74 -15.06
C GLN A 407 -8.70 12.98 -15.50
N ARG A 408 -9.87 13.59 -15.37
CA ARG A 408 -11.17 13.02 -15.76
C ARG A 408 -11.64 13.50 -17.11
N GLN A 409 -10.93 14.43 -17.74
CA GLN A 409 -11.35 15.00 -19.00
C GLN A 409 -11.35 13.94 -20.09
N PHE A 410 -12.50 13.77 -20.74
CA PHE A 410 -12.64 12.92 -21.91
C PHE A 410 -12.59 13.74 -23.20
N VAL A 411 -12.17 13.08 -24.27
CA VAL A 411 -12.24 13.57 -25.64
C VAL A 411 -13.00 12.57 -26.49
N LEU A 412 -13.84 13.08 -27.39
CA LEU A 412 -14.50 12.30 -28.42
C LEU A 412 -13.75 12.54 -29.73
N LEU A 413 -13.33 11.48 -30.40
CA LEU A 413 -12.53 11.55 -31.63
C LEU A 413 -13.28 10.92 -32.79
N SER A 414 -13.02 11.44 -33.99
CA SER A 414 -13.44 10.92 -35.28
C SER A 414 -12.21 10.77 -36.16
N GLY A 415 -11.89 9.58 -36.66
CA GLY A 415 -10.71 9.34 -37.48
C GLY A 415 -9.39 9.76 -36.81
N GLY A 416 -9.31 9.71 -35.47
CA GLY A 416 -8.14 10.13 -34.68
C GLY A 416 -8.06 11.62 -34.34
N GLU A 417 -8.92 12.47 -34.92
CA GLU A 417 -9.01 13.91 -34.61
C GLU A 417 -10.08 14.18 -33.58
N ILE A 418 -9.82 15.12 -32.64
CA ILE A 418 -10.79 15.48 -31.59
C ILE A 418 -11.97 16.23 -32.22
N VAL A 419 -13.17 15.76 -31.91
CA VAL A 419 -14.46 16.39 -32.27
C VAL A 419 -14.94 17.27 -31.16
N TRP A 420 -14.82 16.75 -29.91
CA TRP A 420 -15.34 17.41 -28.72
C TRP A 420 -14.46 17.15 -27.50
N LEU A 421 -14.01 18.21 -26.86
CA LEU A 421 -13.51 18.15 -25.49
C LEU A 421 -14.73 18.05 -24.59
N VAL A 422 -15.05 16.84 -24.17
CA VAL A 422 -16.37 16.44 -23.61
C VAL A 422 -16.79 17.33 -22.44
N GLY A 423 -17.97 17.96 -22.56
CA GLY A 423 -18.48 18.87 -21.55
C GLY A 423 -17.82 20.26 -21.54
N ARG A 424 -17.08 20.61 -22.60
CA ARG A 424 -16.41 21.93 -22.73
C ARG A 424 -16.56 22.54 -24.11
N ARG A 425 -15.75 22.17 -25.09
CA ARG A 425 -15.70 22.85 -26.38
C ARG A 425 -15.58 21.85 -27.54
N ILE A 426 -16.37 22.05 -28.60
CA ILE A 426 -16.22 21.32 -29.86
C ILE A 426 -15.00 21.84 -30.67
N ASP A 427 -14.50 21.03 -31.57
CA ASP A 427 -13.54 21.43 -32.55
C ASP A 427 -14.23 22.19 -33.70
N ASP A 428 -13.65 23.32 -34.13
CA ASP A 428 -14.22 24.22 -35.13
C ASP A 428 -14.43 23.56 -36.49
N ARG A 429 -13.64 22.52 -36.81
CA ARG A 429 -13.75 21.77 -38.06
C ARG A 429 -15.03 20.97 -38.21
N TYR A 430 -15.69 20.64 -37.07
CA TYR A 430 -16.93 19.89 -37.00
C TYR A 430 -18.14 20.77 -36.63
N ARG A 431 -17.97 22.09 -36.69
CA ARG A 431 -19.07 23.03 -36.42
C ARG A 431 -20.14 22.93 -37.50
N LEU A 432 -21.34 23.31 -37.16
CA LEU A 432 -22.44 23.46 -38.09
C LEU A 432 -22.16 24.63 -39.04
N THR A 433 -22.42 24.44 -40.34
CA THR A 433 -22.27 25.42 -41.39
C THR A 433 -23.58 25.51 -42.19
N PRO A 434 -23.75 26.52 -43.07
CA PRO A 434 -24.93 26.58 -43.95
C PRO A 434 -25.12 25.36 -44.86
N ASP A 435 -24.06 24.61 -45.10
CA ASP A 435 -24.05 23.41 -45.96
C ASP A 435 -24.30 22.11 -45.15
N THR A 436 -24.47 22.18 -43.83
CA THR A 436 -24.74 21.02 -42.97
C THR A 436 -26.18 20.58 -43.16
N GLU A 437 -26.42 19.32 -43.48
CA GLU A 437 -27.71 18.68 -43.56
C GLU A 437 -28.08 17.91 -42.30
N ASN A 438 -27.15 17.05 -41.87
CA ASN A 438 -27.31 16.16 -40.73
C ASN A 438 -26.53 16.62 -39.51
N VAL A 439 -27.18 16.66 -38.35
CA VAL A 439 -26.60 17.11 -37.08
C VAL A 439 -26.52 15.94 -36.13
N LEU A 440 -25.38 15.72 -35.52
CA LEU A 440 -25.24 14.85 -34.33
C LEU A 440 -25.24 15.74 -33.09
N ARG A 441 -26.31 15.63 -32.29
CA ARG A 441 -26.40 16.23 -30.97
C ARG A 441 -25.94 15.23 -29.92
N ILE A 442 -25.00 15.67 -29.06
CA ILE A 442 -24.44 14.84 -28.01
C ILE A 442 -24.67 15.56 -26.69
N THR A 443 -25.38 14.92 -25.76
CA THR A 443 -25.67 15.48 -24.43
C THR A 443 -24.95 14.67 -23.37
N LYS A 444 -24.18 15.36 -22.51
CA LYS A 444 -23.50 14.76 -21.35
C LYS A 444 -24.37 14.92 -20.10
N GLU A 445 -24.68 13.82 -19.41
CA GLU A 445 -25.34 13.81 -18.12
C GLU A 445 -24.46 13.12 -17.06
N ILE A 446 -24.52 13.59 -15.82
CA ILE A 446 -23.83 12.98 -14.68
C ILE A 446 -24.78 11.94 -14.07
N VAL A 447 -24.28 10.71 -13.86
CA VAL A 447 -25.03 9.58 -13.29
C VAL A 447 -24.73 9.42 -11.80
#